data_2f909ecd3c46fde89ffd76fb1a9bb4a3
#
_entry.id   2f909ecd3c46fde89ffd76fb1a9bb4a3
#
_cell.length_a   1.000
_cell.length_b   1.000
_cell.length_c   1.000
_cell.angle_alpha   90.00
_cell.angle_beta   90.00
_cell.angle_gamma   90.00
#
_symmetry.space_group_name_H-M   'P 1'
#
loop_
_entity.id
_entity.type
_entity.pdbx_description
1 polymer ?
#
loop_
_entity_poly.entity_id
_entity_poly.type
_entity_poly.pdbx_seq_one_letter_code
_entity_poly.pdbx_strand_id
1 'polypeptide(L)'
;IPERVPGSILVTIAGGSHVGYADMAEPFMRAVANPDALGCRAILAGAGVDADDPDPHNPFTVLGEPSDGVVFQEPLPGICALDPMPETIHAGRQHMIAELAVTSFFESHFNSRADQRRRAGQVLTRYLAEDFQEASVRQSGR
;
A
#
# COMPACT_ATOMS: atom_id res chain seq x y z
N ILE A 1 8.65 3.15 -10.79
CA ILE A 1 8.45 4.60 -10.67
C ILE A 1 9.78 5.31 -10.38
N PRO A 2 10.59 4.92 -9.38
CA PRO A 2 11.85 5.61 -9.10
C PRO A 2 12.81 5.68 -10.29
N GLU A 3 12.77 4.69 -11.16
CA GLU A 3 13.62 4.60 -12.36
C GLU A 3 13.22 5.57 -13.49
N ARG A 4 11.96 6.07 -13.47
CA ARG A 4 11.39 6.91 -14.52
C ARG A 4 11.23 8.38 -14.13
N VAL A 5 11.24 8.67 -12.84
CA VAL A 5 11.02 10.02 -12.30
C VAL A 5 12.22 10.44 -11.46
N PRO A 6 13.13 11.27 -12.01
CA PRO A 6 14.29 11.75 -11.27
C PRO A 6 13.88 12.48 -9.98
N GLY A 7 14.59 12.20 -8.90
CA GLY A 7 14.32 12.79 -7.59
C GLY A 7 13.13 12.19 -6.84
N SER A 8 12.45 11.18 -7.40
CA SER A 8 11.35 10.51 -6.69
C SER A 8 11.87 9.64 -5.54
N ILE A 9 11.04 9.49 -4.52
CA ILE A 9 11.30 8.64 -3.37
C ILE A 9 10.16 7.61 -3.29
N LEU A 10 10.52 6.34 -3.25
CA LEU A 10 9.59 5.25 -3.00
C LEU A 10 9.81 4.72 -1.58
N VAL A 11 8.76 4.80 -0.78
CA VAL A 11 8.71 4.14 0.53
C VAL A 11 7.84 2.90 0.39
N THR A 12 8.38 1.75 0.75
CA THR A 12 7.64 0.48 0.76
C THR A 12 7.50 0.01 2.20
N ILE A 13 6.31 -0.42 2.57
CA ILE A 13 6.00 -0.97 3.89
C ILE A 13 5.73 -2.47 3.73
N ALA A 14 6.64 -3.30 4.21
CA ALA A 14 6.49 -4.75 4.17
C ALA A 14 5.33 -5.19 5.08
N GLY A 15 4.51 -6.11 4.60
CA GLY A 15 3.34 -6.59 5.33
C GLY A 15 2.23 -5.55 5.49
N GLY A 16 2.29 -4.43 4.78
CA GLY A 16 1.19 -3.46 4.77
C GLY A 16 -0.03 -3.99 4.03
N SER A 17 -1.22 -3.54 4.44
CA SER A 17 -2.49 -3.85 3.79
C SER A 17 -3.14 -2.59 3.22
N HIS A 18 -3.99 -2.75 2.19
CA HIS A 18 -4.68 -1.60 1.59
C HIS A 18 -5.70 -0.99 2.56
N VAL A 19 -6.55 -1.83 3.14
CA VAL A 19 -7.56 -1.40 4.11
C VAL A 19 -6.92 -0.89 5.40
N GLY A 20 -5.72 -1.35 5.73
CA GLY A 20 -4.94 -0.87 6.87
C GLY A 20 -4.61 0.63 6.86
N TYR A 21 -4.78 1.33 5.72
CA TYR A 21 -4.66 2.79 5.64
C TYR A 21 -5.95 3.55 5.98
N ALA A 22 -7.08 2.87 6.13
CA ALA A 22 -8.31 3.53 6.50
C ALA A 22 -8.27 3.97 7.98
N ASP A 23 -8.69 5.20 8.29
CA ASP A 23 -8.66 5.76 9.65
C ASP A 23 -9.40 4.88 10.67
N MET A 24 -10.47 4.21 10.24
CA MET A 24 -11.24 3.29 11.07
C MET A 24 -10.54 1.93 11.28
N ALA A 25 -9.52 1.59 10.50
CA ALA A 25 -8.90 0.27 10.56
C ALA A 25 -8.21 0.01 11.89
N GLU A 26 -7.55 1.03 12.46
CA GLU A 26 -6.77 0.88 13.67
C GLU A 26 -7.63 0.43 14.87
N PRO A 27 -8.74 1.07 15.25
CA PRO A 27 -9.55 0.65 16.39
C PRO A 27 -10.38 -0.61 16.12
N PHE A 28 -10.88 -0.81 14.89
CA PHE A 28 -11.82 -1.89 14.60
C PHE A 28 -11.16 -3.19 14.13
N MET A 29 -9.95 -3.10 13.60
CA MET A 29 -9.27 -4.25 12.97
C MET A 29 -8.09 -4.79 13.75
N ARG A 30 -7.93 -4.41 15.01
CA ARG A 30 -6.85 -4.92 15.90
C ARG A 30 -6.84 -6.45 16.03
N ALA A 31 -8.01 -7.08 15.91
CA ALA A 31 -8.16 -8.52 16.02
C ALA A 31 -8.19 -9.25 14.65
N VAL A 32 -8.05 -8.50 13.54
CA VAL A 32 -8.11 -9.06 12.19
C VAL A 32 -6.69 -9.21 11.67
N ALA A 33 -6.29 -10.44 11.38
CA ALA A 33 -4.93 -10.76 10.91
C ALA A 33 -4.58 -10.07 9.58
N ASN A 34 -5.56 -9.88 8.70
CA ASN A 34 -5.42 -9.12 7.46
C ASN A 34 -6.69 -8.31 7.17
N PRO A 35 -6.65 -6.97 7.32
CA PRO A 35 -7.78 -6.09 7.03
C PRO A 35 -8.31 -6.17 5.59
N ASP A 36 -7.45 -6.50 4.62
CA ASP A 36 -7.85 -6.61 3.22
C ASP A 36 -8.83 -7.76 2.97
N ALA A 37 -8.87 -8.77 3.84
CA ALA A 37 -9.84 -9.86 3.74
C ALA A 37 -11.30 -9.36 3.79
N LEU A 38 -11.56 -8.29 4.55
CA LEU A 38 -12.89 -7.66 4.59
C LEU A 38 -13.18 -6.89 3.32
N GLY A 39 -12.19 -6.16 2.81
CA GLY A 39 -12.29 -5.44 1.54
C GLY A 39 -12.51 -6.40 0.36
N CYS A 40 -11.79 -7.51 0.31
CA CYS A 40 -11.94 -8.53 -0.71
C CYS A 40 -13.35 -9.12 -0.71
N ARG A 41 -13.89 -9.49 0.45
CA ARG A 41 -15.27 -10.00 0.54
C ARG A 41 -16.30 -8.98 0.02
N ALA A 42 -16.12 -7.71 0.34
CA ALA A 42 -17.02 -6.66 -0.13
C ALA A 42 -16.93 -6.45 -1.65
N ILE A 43 -15.71 -6.48 -2.21
CA ILE A 43 -15.49 -6.33 -3.65
C ILE A 43 -16.08 -7.52 -4.41
N LEU A 44 -15.80 -8.75 -3.97
CA LEU A 44 -16.32 -9.96 -4.61
C LEU A 44 -17.85 -10.00 -4.55
N ALA A 45 -18.44 -9.69 -3.41
CA ALA A 45 -19.89 -9.63 -3.26
C ALA A 45 -20.52 -8.53 -4.15
N GLY A 46 -19.87 -7.35 -4.23
CA GLY A 46 -20.32 -6.26 -5.09
C GLY A 46 -20.21 -6.56 -6.59
N ALA A 47 -19.24 -7.40 -6.98
CA ALA A 47 -19.04 -7.88 -8.34
C ALA A 47 -19.94 -9.10 -8.69
N GLY A 48 -20.72 -9.61 -7.75
CA GLY A 48 -21.54 -10.81 -7.95
C GLY A 48 -20.72 -12.10 -8.02
N VAL A 49 -19.49 -12.07 -7.52
CA VAL A 49 -18.61 -13.24 -7.49
C VAL A 49 -18.87 -13.99 -6.20
N ASP A 50 -19.29 -15.25 -6.33
CA ASP A 50 -19.34 -16.18 -5.20
C ASP A 50 -17.91 -16.63 -4.88
N ALA A 51 -17.46 -16.38 -3.66
CA ALA A 51 -16.12 -16.78 -3.21
C ALA A 51 -15.96 -18.30 -3.13
N ASP A 52 -17.07 -19.03 -3.07
CA ASP A 52 -17.11 -20.50 -3.03
C ASP A 52 -17.29 -21.13 -4.43
N ASP A 53 -17.37 -20.32 -5.50
CA ASP A 53 -17.47 -20.80 -6.87
C ASP A 53 -16.13 -21.45 -7.29
N PRO A 54 -16.11 -22.76 -7.67
CA PRO A 54 -14.90 -23.44 -8.10
C PRO A 54 -14.32 -22.91 -9.45
N ASP A 55 -15.11 -22.13 -10.19
CA ASP A 55 -14.70 -21.48 -11.45
C ASP A 55 -15.09 -19.99 -11.44
N PRO A 56 -14.49 -19.19 -10.56
CA PRO A 56 -14.89 -17.80 -10.39
C PRO A 56 -14.61 -17.03 -11.69
N HIS A 57 -15.65 -16.46 -12.27
CA HIS A 57 -15.50 -15.49 -13.35
C HIS A 57 -14.60 -14.33 -12.88
N ASN A 58 -13.63 -13.95 -13.71
CA ASN A 58 -12.80 -12.79 -13.42
C ASN A 58 -13.71 -11.55 -13.28
N PRO A 59 -13.89 -10.98 -12.06
CA PRO A 59 -14.80 -9.87 -11.84
C PRO A 59 -14.39 -8.61 -12.60
N PHE A 60 -13.16 -8.56 -13.07
CA PHE A 60 -12.64 -7.40 -13.80
C PHE A 60 -12.99 -7.41 -15.30
N THR A 61 -13.64 -8.46 -15.79
CA THR A 61 -14.14 -8.49 -17.18
C THR A 61 -15.18 -7.39 -17.45
N VAL A 62 -15.84 -6.89 -16.40
CA VAL A 62 -16.75 -5.73 -16.49
C VAL A 62 -16.04 -4.41 -16.83
N LEU A 63 -14.70 -4.36 -16.69
CA LEU A 63 -13.93 -3.16 -17.01
C LEU A 63 -13.65 -3.01 -18.50
N GLY A 64 -13.93 -4.02 -19.31
CA GLY A 64 -13.72 -4.02 -20.75
C GLY A 64 -12.78 -5.12 -21.23
N GLU A 65 -12.55 -5.13 -22.53
CA GLU A 65 -11.73 -6.11 -23.24
C GLU A 65 -10.37 -5.52 -23.68
N PRO A 66 -9.42 -6.34 -24.17
CA PRO A 66 -8.15 -5.86 -24.68
C PRO A 66 -8.27 -4.81 -25.79
N SER A 67 -9.34 -4.86 -26.58
CA SER A 67 -9.69 -3.84 -27.58
C SER A 67 -10.00 -2.48 -26.99
N ASP A 68 -10.45 -2.44 -25.71
CA ASP A 68 -10.74 -1.22 -24.97
C ASP A 68 -9.49 -0.71 -24.22
N GLY A 69 -8.35 -1.36 -24.40
CA GLY A 69 -7.10 -1.05 -23.73
C GLY A 69 -6.96 -1.68 -22.33
N VAL A 70 -7.89 -2.56 -21.94
CA VAL A 70 -7.83 -3.29 -20.68
C VAL A 70 -7.06 -4.59 -20.89
N VAL A 71 -5.83 -4.64 -20.40
CA VAL A 71 -4.98 -5.82 -20.53
C VAL A 71 -4.79 -6.43 -19.14
N PHE A 72 -5.33 -7.60 -18.93
CA PHE A 72 -5.06 -8.41 -17.75
C PHE A 72 -3.79 -9.21 -17.97
N GLN A 73 -2.74 -8.92 -17.21
CA GLN A 73 -1.53 -9.74 -17.21
C GLN A 73 -1.77 -10.97 -16.33
N GLU A 74 -1.96 -12.11 -16.95
CA GLU A 74 -1.90 -13.38 -16.25
C GLU A 74 -0.43 -13.82 -16.03
N PRO A 75 -0.10 -14.46 -14.89
CA PRO A 75 -0.95 -14.71 -13.72
C PRO A 75 -0.56 -13.81 -12.55
N LEU A 76 -1.25 -12.72 -12.34
CA LEU A 76 -1.20 -12.12 -11.00
C LEU A 76 -2.21 -12.91 -10.16
N PRO A 77 -1.78 -13.65 -9.12
CA PRO A 77 -2.74 -14.16 -8.15
C PRO A 77 -3.51 -12.94 -7.67
N GLY A 78 -4.82 -12.93 -7.90
CA GLY A 78 -5.67 -11.87 -7.41
C GLY A 78 -5.38 -11.69 -5.92
N ILE A 79 -5.18 -10.46 -5.46
CA ILE A 79 -4.92 -10.18 -4.03
C ILE A 79 -5.98 -10.86 -3.17
N CYS A 80 -7.20 -11.00 -3.70
CA CYS A 80 -8.32 -11.67 -3.06
C CYS A 80 -8.37 -13.21 -3.26
N ALA A 81 -7.43 -13.81 -3.99
CA ALA A 81 -7.41 -15.24 -4.25
C ALA A 81 -6.65 -16.05 -3.18
N LEU A 82 -6.03 -15.38 -2.22
CA LEU A 82 -5.29 -16.03 -1.13
C LEU A 82 -6.24 -16.30 0.04
N ASP A 83 -6.46 -17.56 0.38
CA ASP A 83 -7.20 -17.97 1.58
C ASP A 83 -6.39 -19.05 2.34
N PRO A 84 -5.97 -18.80 3.59
CA PRO A 84 -6.06 -17.50 4.28
C PRO A 84 -5.10 -16.46 3.70
N MET A 85 -5.52 -15.19 3.74
CA MET A 85 -4.61 -14.11 3.41
C MET A 85 -3.47 -14.01 4.44
N PRO A 86 -2.24 -13.69 4.02
CA PRO A 86 -1.11 -13.57 4.93
C PRO A 86 -1.35 -12.50 5.99
N GLU A 87 -0.81 -12.71 7.19
CA GLU A 87 -0.85 -11.70 8.23
C GLU A 87 -0.20 -10.39 7.77
N THR A 88 -0.77 -9.28 8.20
CA THR A 88 -0.26 -7.94 7.94
C THR A 88 0.29 -7.30 9.21
N ILE A 89 1.10 -6.25 9.06
CA ILE A 89 1.48 -5.44 10.20
C ILE A 89 0.24 -4.74 10.79
N HIS A 90 0.32 -4.40 12.05
CA HIS A 90 -0.76 -3.67 12.72
C HIS A 90 -1.04 -2.33 12.02
N ALA A 91 -2.32 -2.03 11.75
CA ALA A 91 -2.72 -0.82 11.02
C ALA A 91 -2.16 0.47 11.63
N GLY A 92 -2.16 0.62 12.96
CA GLY A 92 -1.57 1.78 13.63
C GLY A 92 -0.05 1.91 13.39
N ARG A 93 0.66 0.78 13.26
CA ARG A 93 2.09 0.79 12.88
C ARG A 93 2.28 1.25 11.44
N GLN A 94 1.42 0.77 10.55
CA GLN A 94 1.41 1.17 9.13
C GLN A 94 1.12 2.66 8.97
N HIS A 95 0.11 3.19 9.70
CA HIS A 95 -0.22 4.62 9.73
C HIS A 95 0.98 5.45 10.20
N MET A 96 1.60 5.07 11.32
CA MET A 96 2.77 5.78 11.86
C MET A 96 3.90 5.91 10.82
N ILE A 97 4.22 4.83 10.12
CA ILE A 97 5.25 4.84 9.08
C ILE A 97 4.84 5.75 7.91
N ALA A 98 3.59 5.62 7.45
CA ALA A 98 3.07 6.42 6.34
C ALA A 98 3.01 7.90 6.69
N GLU A 99 2.48 8.27 7.85
CA GLU A 99 2.42 9.65 8.33
C GLU A 99 3.80 10.27 8.46
N LEU A 100 4.77 9.53 9.03
CA LEU A 100 6.13 10.00 9.15
C LEU A 100 6.77 10.21 7.77
N ALA A 101 6.55 9.30 6.83
CA ALA A 101 7.07 9.42 5.47
C ALA A 101 6.48 10.64 4.75
N VAL A 102 5.16 10.80 4.76
CA VAL A 102 4.45 11.89 4.09
C VAL A 102 4.79 13.23 4.72
N THR A 103 4.74 13.33 6.05
CA THR A 103 5.08 14.56 6.76
C THR A 103 6.53 14.97 6.50
N SER A 104 7.46 14.02 6.58
CA SER A 104 8.88 14.28 6.30
C SER A 104 9.12 14.70 4.86
N PHE A 105 8.37 14.16 3.90
CA PHE A 105 8.43 14.59 2.52
C PHE A 105 8.02 16.06 2.39
N PHE A 106 6.86 16.44 2.91
CA PHE A 106 6.39 17.83 2.82
C PHE A 106 7.29 18.79 3.59
N GLU A 107 7.71 18.44 4.79
CA GLU A 107 8.63 19.26 5.58
C GLU A 107 9.99 19.45 4.87
N SER A 108 10.50 18.42 4.19
CA SER A 108 11.77 18.52 3.48
C SER A 108 11.73 19.46 2.26
N HIS A 109 10.53 19.70 1.70
CA HIS A 109 10.35 20.52 0.51
C HIS A 109 9.79 21.92 0.82
N PHE A 110 8.85 22.03 1.75
CA PHE A 110 8.04 23.24 1.94
C PHE A 110 8.31 23.99 3.25
N ASN A 111 9.03 23.41 4.21
CA ASN A 111 9.36 24.14 5.44
C ASN A 111 10.24 25.37 5.11
N SER A 112 9.93 26.52 5.71
CA SER A 112 10.68 27.77 5.49
C SER A 112 12.11 27.73 6.03
N ARG A 113 12.37 26.90 7.07
CA ARG A 113 13.66 26.80 7.75
C ARG A 113 14.54 25.71 7.11
N ALA A 114 15.69 26.13 6.60
CA ALA A 114 16.62 25.22 5.90
C ALA A 114 17.16 24.07 6.78
N ASP A 115 17.36 24.33 8.08
CA ASP A 115 17.78 23.29 9.03
C ASP A 115 16.70 22.21 9.24
N GLN A 116 15.43 22.62 9.29
CA GLN A 116 14.30 21.70 9.42
C GLN A 116 14.10 20.90 8.13
N ARG A 117 14.20 21.53 6.95
CA ARG A 117 14.17 20.79 5.67
C ARG A 117 15.20 19.68 5.62
N ARG A 118 16.45 19.99 6.01
CA ARG A 118 17.52 18.98 6.01
C ARG A 118 17.23 17.82 6.97
N ARG A 119 16.76 18.14 8.19
CA ARG A 119 16.38 17.10 9.18
C ARG A 119 15.26 16.21 8.66
N ALA A 120 14.21 16.79 8.12
CA ALA A 120 13.09 16.04 7.53
C ALA A 120 13.55 15.16 6.37
N GLY A 121 14.43 15.67 5.50
CA GLY A 121 15.04 14.86 4.45
C GLY A 121 15.84 13.66 4.99
N GLN A 122 16.56 13.83 6.09
CA GLN A 122 17.27 12.72 6.74
C GLN A 122 16.31 11.68 7.35
N VAL A 123 15.21 12.14 7.96
CA VAL A 123 14.16 11.22 8.46
C VAL A 123 13.63 10.39 7.30
N LEU A 124 13.23 11.02 6.21
CA LEU A 124 12.64 10.35 5.06
C LEU A 124 13.60 9.37 4.38
N THR A 125 14.85 9.77 4.15
CA THR A 125 15.78 9.00 3.30
C THR A 125 16.66 8.02 4.05
N ARG A 126 16.75 8.15 5.38
CA ARG A 126 17.64 7.34 6.20
C ARG A 126 16.93 6.75 7.42
N TYR A 127 16.49 7.60 8.36
CA TYR A 127 16.03 7.12 9.66
C TYR A 127 14.76 6.29 9.58
N LEU A 128 13.88 6.55 8.60
CA LEU A 128 12.66 5.78 8.42
C LEU A 128 12.95 4.28 8.24
N ALA A 129 13.95 3.92 7.43
CA ALA A 129 14.33 2.53 7.23
C ALA A 129 15.24 1.97 8.33
N GLU A 130 15.93 2.84 9.09
CA GLU A 130 16.74 2.41 10.24
C GLU A 130 15.87 2.10 11.47
N ASP A 131 14.82 2.90 11.70
CA ASP A 131 13.97 2.82 12.89
C ASP A 131 12.78 1.86 12.72
N PHE A 132 12.38 1.59 11.47
CA PHE A 132 11.25 0.71 11.13
C PHE A 132 11.71 -0.43 10.22
N GLN A 133 11.79 -1.64 10.76
CA GLN A 133 12.23 -2.83 10.02
C GLN A 133 11.33 -3.15 8.82
N GLU A 134 10.05 -2.75 8.89
CA GLU A 134 9.07 -2.94 7.83
C GLU A 134 9.22 -1.91 6.70
N ALA A 135 9.91 -0.80 6.95
CA ALA A 135 10.07 0.25 5.96
C ALA A 135 11.32 0.03 5.10
N SER A 136 11.19 0.25 3.81
CA SER A 136 12.33 0.40 2.92
C SER A 136 12.18 1.66 2.06
N VAL A 137 13.28 2.34 1.80
CA VAL A 137 13.31 3.58 1.04
C VAL A 137 14.22 3.45 -0.15
N ARG A 138 13.70 3.74 -1.34
CA ARG A 138 14.49 3.83 -2.57
C ARG A 138 14.39 5.23 -3.14
N GLN A 139 15.52 5.82 -3.45
CA GLN A 139 15.60 7.12 -4.11
C GLN A 139 16.11 6.91 -5.53
N SER A 140 15.47 7.54 -6.52
CA SER A 140 16.01 7.56 -7.87
C SER A 140 17.32 8.35 -7.89
N GLY A 141 18.30 7.88 -8.65
CA GLY A 141 19.50 8.67 -8.93
C GLY A 141 19.16 10.03 -9.55
N ARG A 142 19.93 11.03 -9.23
CA ARG A 142 19.86 12.36 -9.88
C ARG A 142 20.40 12.29 -11.28
#